data_33d9d80b7e5d1dc40b3cf60c7c8a734d
#
_entry.id   33d9d80b7e5d1dc40b3cf60c7c8a734d
#
_cell.length_a   1.000
_cell.length_b   1.000
_cell.length_c   1.000
_cell.angle_alpha   90.00
_cell.angle_beta   90.00
_cell.angle_gamma   90.00
#
_symmetry.space_group_name_H-M   'P 1'
#
loop_
_entity.id
_entity.type
_entity.pdbx_description
1 polymer ?
#
loop_
_entity_poly.entity_id
_entity_poly.type
_entity_poly.pdbx_seq_one_letter_code
_entity_poly.pdbx_strand_id
1 'polypeptide(L)'
;MESKHTKKDIFLGFKAYTESDADIFKGRNADIERLYDLISNKDYVLCYAESGEGKSSLIDAGLTPRLRANRYFPVKISFTDEEYNDNNINFDEVVKSRIIEAVSEQQNLSFAPKSDSVFNEKYSEDLWWFLRNSTLSLYGI
;
A
#
# COMPACT_ATOMS: atom_id res chain seq x y z
N MET A 1 -25.26 -25.17 16.26
CA MET A 1 -24.24 -24.88 15.21
C MET A 1 -23.04 -24.27 15.91
N GLU A 2 -22.05 -25.11 16.24
CA GLU A 2 -20.82 -24.65 16.88
C GLU A 2 -19.92 -23.99 15.85
N SER A 3 -19.64 -22.71 16.04
CA SER A 3 -18.64 -21.96 15.30
C SER A 3 -17.26 -22.58 15.60
N LYS A 4 -16.70 -23.32 14.65
CA LYS A 4 -15.29 -23.72 14.69
C LYS A 4 -14.43 -22.45 14.57
N HIS A 5 -14.06 -21.87 15.69
CA HIS A 5 -12.93 -20.95 15.72
C HIS A 5 -11.66 -21.78 15.41
N THR A 6 -11.22 -21.73 14.16
CA THR A 6 -9.91 -22.24 13.78
C THR A 6 -8.88 -21.40 14.54
N LYS A 7 -8.20 -22.02 15.50
CA LYS A 7 -7.13 -21.39 16.28
C LYS A 7 -6.04 -21.02 15.29
N LYS A 8 -5.92 -19.72 14.99
CA LYS A 8 -4.92 -19.21 14.07
C LYS A 8 -3.55 -19.38 14.74
N ASP A 9 -2.61 -20.03 14.07
CA ASP A 9 -1.27 -20.19 14.61
C ASP A 9 -0.65 -18.80 14.80
N ILE A 10 -0.29 -18.49 16.04
CA ILE A 10 0.29 -17.18 16.41
C ILE A 10 1.71 -17.04 15.86
N PHE A 11 2.38 -18.16 15.58
CA PHE A 11 3.75 -18.18 15.09
C PHE A 11 3.80 -18.73 13.66
N LEU A 12 4.01 -17.83 12.68
CA LEU A 12 4.02 -18.18 11.26
C LEU A 12 5.40 -18.65 10.75
N GLY A 13 6.38 -18.84 11.65
CA GLY A 13 7.74 -19.21 11.28
C GLY A 13 8.43 -18.08 10.51
N PHE A 14 8.99 -18.39 9.33
CA PHE A 14 9.67 -17.43 8.48
C PHE A 14 8.74 -16.63 7.54
N LYS A 15 7.44 -16.87 7.58
CA LYS A 15 6.49 -16.12 6.76
C LYS A 15 6.23 -14.75 7.38
N ALA A 16 6.20 -13.73 6.53
CA ALA A 16 5.76 -12.41 6.97
C ALA A 16 4.27 -12.44 7.34
N TYR A 17 3.92 -11.74 8.41
CA TYR A 17 2.52 -11.48 8.75
C TYR A 17 1.91 -10.55 7.70
N THR A 18 0.68 -10.83 7.33
CA THR A 18 -0.11 -10.05 6.37
C THR A 18 -1.16 -9.19 7.09
N GLU A 19 -1.86 -8.34 6.37
CA GLU A 19 -2.96 -7.53 6.93
C GLU A 19 -4.03 -8.41 7.61
N SER A 20 -4.29 -9.61 7.09
CA SER A 20 -5.22 -10.57 7.70
C SER A 20 -4.74 -11.16 9.04
N ASP A 21 -3.49 -10.93 9.40
CA ASP A 21 -2.87 -11.41 10.64
C ASP A 21 -2.74 -10.30 11.71
N ALA A 22 -3.31 -9.13 11.46
CA ALA A 22 -3.20 -7.96 12.34
C ALA A 22 -3.67 -8.22 13.79
N ASP A 23 -4.65 -9.09 13.95
CA ASP A 23 -5.21 -9.50 15.25
C ASP A 23 -4.21 -10.28 16.12
N ILE A 24 -3.28 -11.02 15.49
CA ILE A 24 -2.26 -11.82 16.16
C ILE A 24 -0.86 -11.17 16.13
N PHE A 25 -0.67 -10.12 15.34
CA PHE A 25 0.59 -9.38 15.28
C PHE A 25 0.74 -8.48 16.51
N LYS A 26 1.54 -8.91 17.48
CA LYS A 26 1.70 -8.24 18.78
C LYS A 26 3.16 -7.88 19.06
N GLY A 27 3.36 -6.99 20.03
CA GLY A 27 4.70 -6.64 20.53
C GLY A 27 5.41 -5.51 19.76
N ARG A 28 4.86 -5.00 18.66
CA ARG A 28 5.46 -3.94 17.85
C ARG A 28 4.63 -2.64 17.83
N ASN A 29 3.73 -2.45 18.80
CA ASN A 29 2.82 -1.30 18.82
C ASN A 29 3.56 0.04 18.82
N ALA A 30 4.66 0.16 19.57
CA ALA A 30 5.45 1.41 19.61
C ALA A 30 6.08 1.73 18.25
N ASP A 31 6.54 0.71 17.53
CA ASP A 31 7.11 0.89 16.18
C ASP A 31 6.02 1.27 15.18
N ILE A 32 4.83 0.68 15.29
CA ILE A 32 3.68 0.99 14.44
C ILE A 32 3.25 2.45 14.65
N GLU A 33 3.07 2.90 15.89
CA GLU A 33 2.68 4.28 16.20
C GLU A 33 3.75 5.26 15.69
N ARG A 34 5.03 4.99 15.95
CA ARG A 34 6.12 5.82 15.46
C ARG A 34 6.14 5.94 13.95
N LEU A 35 5.95 4.82 13.24
CA LEU A 35 5.94 4.81 11.77
C LEU A 35 4.71 5.53 11.23
N TYR A 36 3.55 5.35 11.86
CA TYR A 36 2.32 6.07 11.53
C TYR A 36 2.50 7.59 11.70
N ASP A 37 3.08 8.03 12.82
CA ASP A 37 3.33 9.46 13.07
C ASP A 37 4.29 10.05 12.02
N LEU A 38 5.34 9.30 11.64
CA LEU A 38 6.26 9.75 10.61
C LEU A 38 5.55 9.92 9.26
N ILE A 39 4.76 8.93 8.82
CA ILE A 39 4.04 8.95 7.54
C ILE A 39 2.97 10.05 7.52
N SER A 40 2.31 10.30 8.65
CA SER A 40 1.29 11.35 8.75
C SER A 40 1.86 12.76 8.67
N ASN A 41 3.16 12.94 8.92
CA ASN A 41 3.79 14.25 9.01
C ASN A 41 4.92 14.48 7.98
N LYS A 42 5.23 13.49 7.15
CA LYS A 42 6.32 13.54 6.16
C LYS A 42 5.84 13.03 4.81
N ASP A 43 6.33 13.68 3.76
CA ASP A 43 6.00 13.30 2.38
C ASP A 43 6.63 11.95 2.00
N TYR A 44 7.77 11.60 2.58
CA TYR A 44 8.43 10.31 2.39
C TYR A 44 9.10 9.84 3.68
N VAL A 45 9.12 8.53 3.87
CA VAL A 45 9.76 7.85 5.00
C VAL A 45 10.54 6.65 4.48
N LEU A 46 11.83 6.59 4.78
CA LEU A 46 12.68 5.45 4.48
C LEU A 46 12.73 4.50 5.69
N CYS A 47 12.26 3.27 5.50
CA CYS A 47 12.36 2.21 6.50
C CYS A 47 13.34 1.14 6.00
N TYR A 48 14.45 0.95 6.69
CA TYR A 48 15.46 -0.04 6.35
C TYR A 48 15.85 -0.87 7.57
N ALA A 49 16.18 -2.12 7.32
CA ALA A 49 16.70 -3.07 8.31
C ALA A 49 17.23 -4.30 7.57
N GLU A 50 17.93 -5.17 8.25
CA GLU A 50 18.39 -6.44 7.66
C GLU A 50 17.22 -7.34 7.23
N SER A 51 17.53 -8.31 6.36
CA SER A 51 16.51 -9.29 5.94
C SER A 51 16.07 -10.13 7.16
N GLY A 52 14.77 -10.37 7.28
CA GLY A 52 14.23 -11.13 8.43
C GLY A 52 13.84 -10.29 9.65
N GLU A 53 14.20 -9.02 9.72
CA GLU A 53 13.86 -8.10 10.84
C GLU A 53 12.36 -7.71 10.91
N GLY A 54 11.52 -8.34 10.11
CA GLY A 54 10.08 -8.17 10.16
C GLY A 54 9.54 -6.86 9.55
N LYS A 55 10.30 -6.20 8.65
CA LYS A 55 9.83 -4.98 7.95
C LYS A 55 8.49 -5.17 7.26
N SER A 56 8.36 -6.25 6.48
CA SER A 56 7.13 -6.54 5.76
C SER A 56 5.96 -6.79 6.71
N SER A 57 6.20 -7.55 7.78
CA SER A 57 5.18 -7.80 8.81
C SER A 57 4.76 -6.51 9.53
N LEU A 58 5.71 -5.62 9.83
CA LEU A 58 5.44 -4.33 10.47
C LEU A 58 4.56 -3.46 9.58
N ILE A 59 4.84 -3.44 8.27
CA ILE A 59 4.06 -2.67 7.29
C ILE A 59 2.70 -3.34 7.07
N ASP A 60 2.68 -4.62 6.71
CA ASP A 60 1.47 -5.30 6.24
C ASP A 60 0.49 -5.57 7.39
N ALA A 61 0.95 -6.14 8.50
CA ALA A 61 0.07 -6.50 9.63
C ALA A 61 -0.08 -5.39 10.67
N GLY A 62 0.87 -4.47 10.75
CA GLY A 62 0.87 -3.40 11.73
C GLY A 62 0.36 -2.07 11.17
N LEU A 63 1.09 -1.50 10.22
CA LEU A 63 0.84 -0.15 9.74
C LEU A 63 -0.39 -0.06 8.79
N THR A 64 -0.53 -1.00 7.84
CA THR A 64 -1.61 -0.97 6.84
C THR A 64 -3.00 -0.92 7.47
N PRO A 65 -3.37 -1.77 8.47
CA PRO A 65 -4.64 -1.67 9.15
C PRO A 65 -4.83 -0.32 9.86
N ARG A 66 -3.76 0.23 10.42
CA ARG A 66 -3.77 1.53 11.10
C ARG A 66 -4.07 2.67 10.12
N LEU A 67 -3.43 2.64 8.95
CA LEU A 67 -3.67 3.60 7.87
C LEU A 67 -5.13 3.53 7.39
N ARG A 68 -5.64 2.34 7.11
CA ARG A 68 -7.04 2.15 6.69
C ARG A 68 -8.04 2.67 7.74
N ALA A 69 -7.81 2.40 9.02
CA ALA A 69 -8.65 2.89 10.11
C ALA A 69 -8.68 4.43 10.18
N ASN A 70 -7.65 5.10 9.68
CA ASN A 70 -7.55 6.56 9.59
C ASN A 70 -7.85 7.12 8.19
N ARG A 71 -8.58 6.37 7.37
CA ARG A 71 -9.06 6.76 6.04
C ARG A 71 -7.95 6.98 4.99
N TYR A 72 -6.78 6.42 5.19
CA TYR A 72 -5.78 6.32 4.14
C TYR A 72 -6.11 5.15 3.21
N PHE A 73 -5.67 5.25 1.97
CA PHE A 73 -5.70 4.16 1.01
C PHE A 73 -4.26 3.70 0.71
N PRO A 74 -3.72 2.76 1.50
CA PRO A 74 -2.36 2.27 1.29
C PRO A 74 -2.30 1.38 0.05
N VAL A 75 -1.39 1.71 -0.86
CA VAL A 75 -1.06 0.90 -2.04
C VAL A 75 0.36 0.37 -1.85
N LYS A 76 0.49 -0.96 -1.83
CA LYS A 76 1.79 -1.62 -1.76
C LYS A 76 2.30 -1.89 -3.18
N ILE A 77 3.46 -1.35 -3.49
CA ILE A 77 4.15 -1.59 -4.75
C ILE A 77 5.47 -2.29 -4.44
N SER A 78 5.70 -3.42 -5.08
CA SER A 78 6.94 -4.19 -4.97
C SER A 78 7.52 -4.38 -6.38
N PHE A 79 8.82 -4.27 -6.51
CA PHE A 79 9.52 -4.56 -7.75
C PHE A 79 10.18 -5.94 -7.62
N THR A 80 10.14 -6.72 -8.69
CA THR A 80 10.87 -7.99 -8.78
C THR A 80 12.32 -7.74 -9.15
N ASP A 81 13.19 -8.73 -8.90
CA ASP A 81 14.59 -8.65 -9.32
C ASP A 81 14.73 -8.53 -10.85
N GLU A 82 13.80 -9.13 -11.60
CA GLU A 82 13.75 -9.04 -13.06
C GLU A 82 13.43 -7.61 -13.52
N GLU A 83 12.41 -7.01 -12.92
CA GLU A 83 12.03 -5.62 -13.19
C GLU A 83 13.14 -4.65 -12.79
N TYR A 84 13.81 -4.90 -11.69
CA TYR A 84 14.90 -4.04 -11.22
C TYR A 84 16.13 -4.08 -12.13
N ASN A 85 16.41 -5.23 -12.74
CA ASN A 85 17.56 -5.44 -13.62
C ASN A 85 17.27 -5.16 -15.10
N ASP A 86 16.01 -4.87 -15.46
CA ASP A 86 15.65 -4.49 -16.84
C ASP A 86 15.94 -3.00 -17.08
N ASN A 87 16.96 -2.73 -17.86
CA ASN A 87 17.35 -1.36 -18.22
C ASN A 87 16.32 -0.62 -19.10
N ASN A 88 15.32 -1.31 -19.62
CA ASN A 88 14.27 -0.73 -20.46
C ASN A 88 12.97 -0.50 -19.69
N ILE A 89 12.92 -0.85 -18.40
CA ILE A 89 11.70 -0.68 -17.63
C ILE A 89 11.39 0.80 -17.40
N ASN A 90 10.15 1.16 -17.65
CA ASN A 90 9.61 2.45 -17.25
C ASN A 90 8.96 2.33 -15.87
N PHE A 91 9.68 2.71 -14.82
CA PHE A 91 9.19 2.63 -13.44
C PHE A 91 7.92 3.44 -13.22
N ASP A 92 7.75 4.58 -13.90
CA ASP A 92 6.55 5.41 -13.79
C ASP A 92 5.32 4.65 -14.30
N GLU A 93 5.44 3.94 -15.41
CA GLU A 93 4.36 3.11 -15.96
C GLU A 93 4.03 1.93 -15.04
N VAL A 94 5.04 1.27 -14.47
CA VAL A 94 4.84 0.16 -13.52
C VAL A 94 4.10 0.67 -12.28
N VAL A 95 4.52 1.80 -11.72
CA VAL A 95 3.87 2.38 -10.54
C VAL A 95 2.43 2.78 -10.86
N LYS A 96 2.20 3.49 -11.98
CA LYS A 96 0.83 3.88 -12.40
C LYS A 96 -0.08 2.68 -12.58
N SER A 97 0.36 1.66 -13.30
CA SER A 97 -0.44 0.46 -13.55
C SER A 97 -0.84 -0.25 -12.25
N ARG A 98 0.09 -0.40 -11.30
CA ARG A 98 -0.19 -1.03 -10.01
C ARG A 98 -1.10 -0.20 -9.11
N ILE A 99 -1.00 1.13 -9.16
CA ILE A 99 -1.94 2.00 -8.47
C ILE A 99 -3.35 1.86 -9.05
N ILE A 100 -3.47 1.88 -10.38
CA ILE A 100 -4.76 1.71 -11.06
C ILE A 100 -5.36 0.33 -10.74
N GLU A 101 -4.57 -0.73 -10.79
CA GLU A 101 -4.99 -2.10 -10.45
C GLU A 101 -5.51 -2.17 -9.01
N ALA A 102 -4.72 -1.67 -8.03
CA ALA A 102 -5.11 -1.67 -6.62
C ALA A 102 -6.40 -0.89 -6.35
N VAL A 103 -6.66 0.18 -7.09
CA VAL A 103 -7.91 0.93 -7.00
C VAL A 103 -9.06 0.18 -7.65
N SER A 104 -8.82 -0.45 -8.80
CA SER A 104 -9.85 -1.20 -9.53
C SER A 104 -10.34 -2.44 -8.79
N GLU A 105 -9.48 -3.06 -7.98
CA GLU A 105 -9.85 -4.17 -7.10
C GLU A 105 -10.81 -3.76 -5.97
N GLN A 106 -10.87 -2.48 -5.65
CA GLN A 106 -11.81 -1.94 -4.66
C GLN A 106 -13.13 -1.58 -5.35
N GLN A 107 -14.18 -2.33 -5.07
CA GLN A 107 -15.50 -2.23 -5.74
C GLN A 107 -16.13 -0.83 -5.76
N ASN A 108 -15.68 0.09 -4.90
CA ASN A 108 -16.24 1.42 -4.71
C ASN A 108 -15.24 2.56 -4.96
N LEU A 109 -14.09 2.27 -5.56
CA LEU A 109 -13.07 3.27 -5.83
C LEU A 109 -12.77 3.34 -7.33
N SER A 110 -12.60 4.54 -7.85
CA SER A 110 -12.06 4.76 -9.18
C SER A 110 -11.20 6.01 -9.22
N PHE A 111 -10.31 6.08 -10.19
CA PHE A 111 -9.65 7.31 -10.55
C PHE A 111 -10.53 8.10 -11.51
N ALA A 112 -10.75 9.37 -11.18
CA ALA A 112 -11.34 10.33 -12.08
C ALA A 112 -10.35 11.48 -12.33
N PRO A 113 -10.22 12.00 -13.56
CA PRO A 113 -9.46 13.20 -13.81
C PRO A 113 -10.14 14.37 -13.08
N LYS A 114 -9.37 15.30 -12.54
CA LYS A 114 -9.90 16.55 -12.01
C LYS A 114 -10.55 17.31 -13.15
N SER A 115 -11.76 17.79 -12.95
CA SER A 115 -12.64 18.37 -13.99
C SER A 115 -12.05 19.53 -14.79
N ASP A 116 -11.00 20.19 -14.26
CA ASP A 116 -10.37 21.37 -14.88
C ASP A 116 -9.01 21.05 -15.52
N SER A 117 -8.57 19.80 -15.50
CA SER A 117 -7.34 19.41 -16.18
C SER A 117 -7.65 19.17 -17.66
N VAL A 118 -7.16 20.03 -18.53
CA VAL A 118 -7.06 19.73 -19.95
C VAL A 118 -6.21 18.48 -20.07
N PHE A 119 -6.84 17.36 -20.39
CA PHE A 119 -6.20 16.07 -20.54
C PHE A 119 -5.24 16.18 -21.74
N ASN A 120 -3.99 16.48 -21.46
CA ASN A 120 -2.96 16.51 -22.47
C ASN A 120 -2.31 15.13 -22.48
N GLU A 121 -2.61 14.31 -23.47
CA GLU A 121 -2.06 12.94 -23.64
C GLU A 121 -0.55 12.90 -23.45
N LYS A 122 0.16 13.96 -23.84
CA LYS A 122 1.61 14.06 -23.71
C LYS A 122 2.12 13.97 -22.27
N TYR A 123 1.32 14.37 -21.28
CA TYR A 123 1.70 14.35 -19.85
C TYR A 123 1.03 13.21 -19.07
N SER A 124 0.15 12.43 -19.72
CA SER A 124 -0.50 11.27 -19.08
C SER A 124 0.50 10.15 -18.73
N GLU A 125 1.66 10.13 -19.39
CA GLU A 125 2.73 9.17 -19.15
C GLU A 125 3.56 9.51 -17.90
N ASP A 126 3.57 10.77 -17.45
CA ASP A 126 4.30 11.21 -16.27
C ASP A 126 3.56 10.84 -14.98
N LEU A 127 4.23 10.08 -14.10
CA LEU A 127 3.66 9.64 -12.82
C LEU A 127 3.28 10.81 -11.93
N TRP A 128 4.10 11.86 -11.88
CA TRP A 128 3.83 13.04 -11.07
C TRP A 128 2.58 13.78 -11.54
N TRP A 129 2.43 13.95 -12.86
CA TRP A 129 1.24 14.55 -13.43
C TRP A 129 -0.01 13.71 -13.12
N PHE A 130 0.09 12.37 -13.27
CA PHE A 130 -0.99 11.44 -12.94
C PHE A 130 -1.45 11.59 -11.49
N LEU A 131 -0.52 11.54 -10.52
CA LEU A 131 -0.84 11.65 -9.10
C LEU A 131 -1.44 13.00 -8.73
N ARG A 132 -0.99 14.09 -9.37
CA ARG A 132 -1.47 15.44 -9.10
C ARG A 132 -2.86 15.70 -9.71
N ASN A 133 -3.16 15.12 -10.86
CA ASN A 133 -4.37 15.41 -11.64
C ASN A 133 -5.44 14.32 -11.55
N SER A 134 -5.17 13.25 -10.82
CA SER A 134 -6.16 12.22 -10.54
C SER A 134 -6.75 12.41 -9.14
N THR A 135 -8.03 12.09 -9.00
CA THR A 135 -8.72 12.03 -7.71
C THR A 135 -9.27 10.63 -7.50
N LEU A 136 -9.14 10.13 -6.29
CA LEU A 136 -9.86 8.92 -5.86
C LEU A 136 -11.30 9.31 -5.56
N SER A 137 -12.24 8.72 -6.29
CA SER A 137 -13.67 8.91 -6.05
C SER A 137 -14.28 7.63 -5.48
N LEU A 138 -15.09 7.80 -4.43
CA LEU A 138 -15.94 6.72 -3.91
C LEU A 138 -17.23 6.70 -4.72
N TYR A 139 -17.53 5.57 -5.36
CA TYR A 139 -18.83 5.37 -6.00
C TYR A 139 -19.86 4.94 -4.96
N GLY A 140 -20.97 5.64 -4.89
CA GLY A 140 -22.17 5.18 -4.18
C GLY A 140 -22.38 5.76 -2.79
N ILE A 141 -21.98 6.99 -2.55
CA ILE A 141 -22.52 7.81 -1.46
C ILE A 141 -23.30 8.96 -2.07
#